data_4495555a7466b4e2b6267ad6b372f76e
#
_entry.id   4495555a7466b4e2b6267ad6b372f76e
#
_cell.length_a   1.000
_cell.length_b   1.000
_cell.length_c   1.000
_cell.angle_alpha   90.00
_cell.angle_beta   90.00
_cell.angle_gamma   90.00
#
_symmetry.space_group_name_H-M   'P 1'
#
loop_
_entity.id
_entity.type
_entity.pdbx_description
1 polymer ?
#
loop_
_entity_poly.entity_id
_entity_poly.type
_entity_poly.pdbx_seq_one_letter_code
_entity_poly.pdbx_strand_id
1 'polypeptide(L)'
;MNFIKNYFHLEKLGTNVRTEFIAGLTTFISMSYILFVNPSVLGASGMNTGAVFTATALAAALGTAIMGIVANYPIGEAPALGINAFFAYTVCIGMKVSWETALASVFVASIIFILITLFKLREKIIDSIPSDLKFAISSGIGLFIAFLGLQNGGLIVANKSTLVGLGSLHNPLVWITIFGLIVTVILMILGVPGAIFIGMIAASIFGICTGQIAVPHKFISLAPSLAPTFGQAIFHVKDINSLQMWVVVLTFLLVTFFDTAGTLIGLAQQAGFMKNNKMPRVGKALAADSTAMMFGSIFGTSPVGAFVESSAGIAVGGRSGLTAVFVAIFFLISMIFSPLLGVFTTQVTAPALIIVGVLMAQNTAHIHWNKLEIAVPAFLILLGMPLTYSISDGLALGMITYPICMVSAKRGKEVSPMMWVLFVVFIIFLWVLNFK
;
A
#
# COMPACT_ATOMS: atom_id res chain seq x y z
N MET A 1 24.55 12.71 -22.45
CA MET A 1 23.45 13.61 -22.03
C MET A 1 22.30 13.67 -23.03
N ASN A 2 22.57 13.75 -24.33
CA ASN A 2 21.49 13.78 -25.36
C ASN A 2 20.67 12.49 -25.44
N PHE A 3 21.26 11.30 -25.19
CA PHE A 3 20.55 10.02 -25.19
C PHE A 3 19.45 10.00 -24.12
N ILE A 4 19.77 10.39 -22.88
CA ILE A 4 18.80 10.43 -21.75
C ILE A 4 17.65 11.40 -22.06
N LYS A 5 17.97 12.62 -22.56
CA LYS A 5 16.97 13.61 -22.91
C LYS A 5 15.99 13.09 -23.99
N ASN A 6 16.53 12.40 -25.01
CA ASN A 6 15.71 11.84 -26.10
C ASN A 6 14.89 10.66 -25.63
N TYR A 7 15.48 9.72 -24.86
CA TYR A 7 14.78 8.53 -24.38
C TYR A 7 13.56 8.89 -23.51
N PHE A 8 13.73 9.81 -22.55
CA PHE A 8 12.66 10.24 -21.66
C PHE A 8 11.79 11.37 -22.25
N HIS A 9 12.08 11.83 -23.47
CA HIS A 9 11.35 12.91 -24.16
C HIS A 9 11.26 14.21 -23.35
N LEU A 10 12.34 14.61 -22.66
CA LEU A 10 12.33 15.72 -21.69
C LEU A 10 11.85 17.03 -22.30
N GLU A 11 12.34 17.39 -23.48
CA GLU A 11 11.97 18.64 -24.18
C GLU A 11 10.49 18.64 -24.56
N LYS A 12 9.96 17.51 -25.04
CA LYS A 12 8.55 17.35 -25.39
C LYS A 12 7.62 17.46 -24.17
N LEU A 13 8.12 17.04 -23.00
CA LEU A 13 7.39 17.09 -21.72
C LEU A 13 7.60 18.42 -20.96
N GLY A 14 8.39 19.35 -21.52
CA GLY A 14 8.65 20.66 -20.93
C GLY A 14 9.46 20.59 -19.63
N THR A 15 10.36 19.60 -19.51
CA THR A 15 11.19 19.39 -18.32
C THR A 15 12.68 19.26 -18.65
N ASN A 16 13.53 19.16 -17.64
CA ASN A 16 14.96 18.99 -17.78
C ASN A 16 15.53 18.08 -16.68
N VAL A 17 16.77 17.61 -16.84
CA VAL A 17 17.41 16.66 -15.92
C VAL A 17 17.44 17.17 -14.48
N ARG A 18 17.66 18.48 -14.26
CA ARG A 18 17.71 19.07 -12.92
C ARG A 18 16.34 19.04 -12.25
N THR A 19 15.30 19.38 -12.97
CA THR A 19 13.91 19.33 -12.47
C THR A 19 13.52 17.89 -12.13
N GLU A 20 13.84 16.94 -13.01
CA GLU A 20 13.55 15.52 -12.79
C GLU A 20 14.32 14.95 -11.58
N PHE A 21 15.58 15.39 -11.36
CA PHE A 21 16.35 15.03 -10.18
C PHE A 21 15.72 15.55 -8.88
N ILE A 22 15.34 16.83 -8.86
CA ILE A 22 14.69 17.45 -7.69
C ILE A 22 13.35 16.77 -7.42
N ALA A 23 12.57 16.49 -8.46
CA ALA A 23 11.31 15.76 -8.36
C ALA A 23 11.51 14.33 -7.82
N GLY A 24 12.56 13.63 -8.29
CA GLY A 24 12.93 12.30 -7.80
C GLY A 24 13.33 12.33 -6.32
N LEU A 25 14.12 13.30 -5.91
CA LEU A 25 14.51 13.48 -4.51
C LEU A 25 13.29 13.77 -3.62
N THR A 26 12.40 14.67 -4.08
CA THR A 26 11.17 15.02 -3.36
C THR A 26 10.25 13.81 -3.19
N THR A 27 10.04 13.04 -4.26
CA THR A 27 9.27 11.79 -4.21
C THR A 27 9.91 10.80 -3.24
N PHE A 28 11.23 10.55 -3.36
CA PHE A 28 11.93 9.62 -2.48
C PHE A 28 11.78 10.01 -1.01
N ILE A 29 12.03 11.28 -0.64
CA ILE A 29 11.88 11.75 0.74
C ILE A 29 10.44 11.51 1.23
N SER A 30 9.44 11.77 0.39
CA SER A 30 8.04 11.55 0.73
C SER A 30 7.69 10.08 0.93
N MET A 31 8.36 9.16 0.22
CA MET A 31 8.14 7.70 0.28
C MET A 31 9.06 6.97 1.25
N SER A 32 10.18 7.59 1.68
CA SER A 32 11.27 6.90 2.39
C SER A 32 10.86 6.26 3.71
N TYR A 33 9.77 6.72 4.31
CA TYR A 33 9.20 6.11 5.51
C TYR A 33 8.87 4.62 5.34
N ILE A 34 8.58 4.16 4.11
CA ILE A 34 8.24 2.76 3.82
C ILE A 34 9.39 1.80 4.16
N LEU A 35 10.63 2.27 4.06
CA LEU A 35 11.82 1.49 4.40
C LEU A 35 11.82 1.03 5.87
N PHE A 36 11.12 1.73 6.74
CA PHE A 36 11.04 1.44 8.17
C PHE A 36 9.67 0.88 8.55
N VAL A 37 8.59 1.42 7.97
CA VAL A 37 7.23 0.97 8.26
C VAL A 37 7.00 -0.46 7.76
N ASN A 38 7.42 -0.79 6.54
CA ASN A 38 7.20 -2.13 5.99
C ASN A 38 7.90 -3.24 6.79
N PRO A 39 9.20 -3.13 7.16
CA PRO A 39 9.83 -4.09 8.06
C PRO A 39 9.17 -4.18 9.44
N SER A 40 8.67 -3.07 9.97
CA SER A 40 7.94 -3.05 11.25
C SER A 40 6.65 -3.87 11.17
N VAL A 41 5.86 -3.69 10.11
CA VAL A 41 4.59 -4.41 9.90
C VAL A 41 4.83 -5.88 9.59
N LEU A 42 5.71 -6.19 8.63
CA LEU A 42 5.99 -7.60 8.26
C LEU A 42 6.74 -8.36 9.35
N GLY A 43 7.53 -7.67 10.17
CA GLY A 43 8.17 -8.25 11.36
C GLY A 43 7.17 -8.85 12.35
N ALA A 44 5.94 -8.31 12.43
CA ALA A 44 4.87 -8.87 13.25
C ALA A 44 4.45 -10.28 12.82
N SER A 45 4.65 -10.65 11.54
CA SER A 45 4.41 -12.01 11.04
C SER A 45 5.56 -12.99 11.28
N GLY A 46 6.65 -12.57 11.96
CA GLY A 46 7.83 -13.38 12.21
C GLY A 46 8.92 -13.28 11.14
N MET A 47 8.76 -12.42 10.14
CA MET A 47 9.80 -12.18 9.13
C MET A 47 11.00 -11.43 9.71
N ASN A 48 12.21 -11.75 9.22
CA ASN A 48 13.42 -11.03 9.61
C ASN A 48 13.38 -9.58 9.12
N THR A 49 13.29 -8.62 10.03
CA THR A 49 13.12 -7.19 9.73
C THR A 49 14.26 -6.60 8.91
N GLY A 50 15.50 -7.05 9.12
CA GLY A 50 16.65 -6.64 8.33
C GLY A 50 16.56 -7.11 6.88
N ALA A 51 16.19 -8.39 6.66
CA ALA A 51 15.99 -8.92 5.32
C ALA A 51 14.81 -8.23 4.62
N VAL A 52 13.72 -7.96 5.33
CA VAL A 52 12.56 -7.22 4.80
C VAL A 52 12.94 -5.79 4.43
N PHE A 53 13.80 -5.11 5.20
CA PHE A 53 14.31 -3.77 4.85
C PHE A 53 15.03 -3.81 3.50
N THR A 54 15.95 -4.75 3.33
CA THR A 54 16.69 -4.92 2.07
C THR A 54 15.74 -5.30 0.92
N ALA A 55 14.79 -6.22 1.16
CA ALA A 55 13.78 -6.60 0.19
C ALA A 55 12.90 -5.40 -0.22
N THR A 56 12.51 -4.57 0.74
CA THR A 56 11.72 -3.35 0.51
C THR A 56 12.46 -2.37 -0.39
N ALA A 57 13.72 -2.08 -0.07
CA ALA A 57 14.56 -1.15 -0.85
C ALA A 57 14.79 -1.65 -2.28
N LEU A 58 15.11 -2.94 -2.44
CA LEU A 58 15.32 -3.56 -3.75
C LEU A 58 14.04 -3.61 -4.58
N ALA A 59 12.93 -4.00 -3.97
CA ALA A 59 11.64 -4.08 -4.65
C ALA A 59 11.15 -2.69 -5.09
N ALA A 60 11.28 -1.68 -4.21
CA ALA A 60 10.96 -0.30 -4.53
C ALA A 60 11.88 0.24 -5.64
N ALA A 61 13.17 -0.01 -5.57
CA ALA A 61 14.11 0.42 -6.60
C ALA A 61 13.82 -0.22 -7.96
N LEU A 62 13.60 -1.55 -7.98
CA LEU A 62 13.34 -2.28 -9.22
C LEU A 62 12.00 -1.89 -9.84
N GLY A 63 10.92 -1.89 -9.05
CA GLY A 63 9.58 -1.52 -9.50
C GLY A 63 9.55 -0.10 -10.05
N THR A 64 10.08 0.85 -9.29
CA THR A 64 10.17 2.24 -9.70
C THR A 64 11.03 2.43 -10.97
N ALA A 65 12.16 1.70 -11.08
CA ALA A 65 12.99 1.75 -12.29
C ALA A 65 12.23 1.21 -13.51
N ILE A 66 11.50 0.09 -13.38
CA ILE A 66 10.67 -0.47 -14.46
C ILE A 66 9.58 0.53 -14.86
N MET A 67 8.88 1.14 -13.88
CA MET A 67 7.86 2.17 -14.13
C MET A 67 8.47 3.35 -14.91
N GLY A 68 9.64 3.83 -14.50
CA GLY A 68 10.34 4.93 -15.15
C GLY A 68 10.80 4.58 -16.56
N ILE A 69 11.45 3.44 -16.75
CA ILE A 69 12.08 3.05 -18.02
C ILE A 69 11.02 2.58 -19.03
N VAL A 70 10.10 1.69 -18.63
CA VAL A 70 9.15 1.04 -19.54
C VAL A 70 7.92 1.89 -19.81
N ALA A 71 7.35 2.47 -18.75
CA ALA A 71 6.13 3.29 -18.88
C ALA A 71 6.42 4.77 -19.07
N ASN A 72 7.61 5.24 -18.74
CA ASN A 72 8.04 6.65 -18.74
C ASN A 72 7.08 7.53 -17.92
N TYR A 73 6.79 7.13 -16.67
CA TYR A 73 6.01 7.90 -15.71
C TYR A 73 6.84 8.30 -14.49
N PRO A 74 6.62 9.51 -13.93
CA PRO A 74 7.30 10.00 -12.72
C PRO A 74 6.67 9.40 -11.45
N ILE A 75 6.48 8.10 -11.41
CA ILE A 75 5.74 7.40 -10.36
C ILE A 75 6.67 6.41 -9.66
N GLY A 76 6.79 6.58 -8.34
CA GLY A 76 7.49 5.64 -7.47
C GLY A 76 6.59 4.45 -7.12
N GLU A 77 7.20 3.29 -7.00
CA GLU A 77 6.58 2.06 -6.54
C GLU A 77 7.28 1.55 -5.29
N ALA A 78 6.52 1.03 -4.34
CA ALA A 78 7.04 0.40 -3.14
C ALA A 78 6.00 -0.55 -2.54
N PRO A 79 6.34 -1.38 -1.52
CA PRO A 79 5.37 -2.20 -0.81
C PRO A 79 4.21 -1.39 -0.26
N ALA A 80 2.98 -1.72 -0.69
CA ALA A 80 1.79 -0.93 -0.39
C ALA A 80 1.30 -1.18 1.04
N LEU A 81 1.13 -0.11 1.83
CA LEU A 81 0.82 -0.20 3.27
C LEU A 81 -0.47 -0.95 3.60
N GLY A 82 -1.54 -0.75 2.80
CA GLY A 82 -2.79 -1.47 3.02
C GLY A 82 -2.64 -2.97 2.88
N ILE A 83 -1.86 -3.36 1.90
CA ILE A 83 -1.70 -4.77 1.54
C ILE A 83 -0.68 -5.44 2.44
N ASN A 84 0.35 -4.74 2.94
CA ASN A 84 1.28 -5.32 3.91
C ASN A 84 0.63 -5.56 5.26
N ALA A 85 -0.30 -4.70 5.67
CA ALA A 85 -1.12 -4.91 6.86
C ALA A 85 -2.02 -6.15 6.69
N PHE A 86 -2.68 -6.31 5.55
CA PHE A 86 -3.45 -7.52 5.23
C PHE A 86 -2.56 -8.78 5.26
N PHE A 87 -1.37 -8.71 4.66
CA PHE A 87 -0.39 -9.80 4.69
C PHE A 87 -0.06 -10.23 6.13
N ALA A 88 0.41 -9.28 6.95
CA ALA A 88 0.92 -9.60 8.29
C ALA A 88 -0.21 -9.95 9.27
N TYR A 89 -1.21 -9.09 9.39
CA TYR A 89 -2.21 -9.21 10.44
C TYR A 89 -3.36 -10.15 10.08
N THR A 90 -3.89 -10.05 8.87
CA THR A 90 -5.03 -10.90 8.48
C THR A 90 -4.56 -12.29 8.08
N VAL A 91 -3.63 -12.40 7.13
CA VAL A 91 -3.22 -13.70 6.57
C VAL A 91 -2.31 -14.45 7.56
N CYS A 92 -1.20 -13.84 7.99
CA CYS A 92 -0.24 -14.56 8.81
C CYS A 92 -0.75 -14.76 10.25
N ILE A 93 -1.18 -13.69 10.93
CA ILE A 93 -1.57 -13.76 12.35
C ILE A 93 -3.00 -14.28 12.48
N GLY A 94 -3.95 -13.71 11.77
CA GLY A 94 -5.39 -14.03 11.88
C GLY A 94 -5.72 -15.42 11.36
N MET A 95 -5.28 -15.76 10.15
CA MET A 95 -5.53 -17.07 9.53
C MET A 95 -4.47 -18.12 9.90
N LYS A 96 -3.44 -17.75 10.69
CA LYS A 96 -2.31 -18.63 11.10
C LYS A 96 -1.58 -19.26 9.93
N VAL A 97 -1.43 -18.53 8.83
CA VAL A 97 -0.68 -18.93 7.65
C VAL A 97 0.78 -18.52 7.82
N SER A 98 1.73 -19.39 7.47
CA SER A 98 3.14 -19.01 7.50
C SER A 98 3.42 -17.86 6.53
N TRP A 99 4.37 -16.99 6.86
CA TRP A 99 4.69 -15.85 6.01
C TRP A 99 5.28 -16.29 4.65
N GLU A 100 5.90 -17.45 4.58
CA GLU A 100 6.42 -18.06 3.36
C GLU A 100 5.27 -18.40 2.40
N THR A 101 4.21 -19.04 2.92
CA THR A 101 3.00 -19.36 2.14
C THR A 101 2.24 -18.10 1.76
N ALA A 102 2.22 -17.08 2.62
CA ALA A 102 1.64 -15.78 2.28
C ALA A 102 2.42 -15.11 1.14
N LEU A 103 3.77 -15.14 1.14
CA LEU A 103 4.59 -14.66 0.03
C LEU A 103 4.33 -15.44 -1.26
N ALA A 104 4.16 -16.76 -1.16
CA ALA A 104 3.80 -17.59 -2.31
C ALA A 104 2.45 -17.18 -2.90
N SER A 105 1.47 -16.81 -2.04
CA SER A 105 0.17 -16.31 -2.50
C SER A 105 0.30 -14.97 -3.23
N VAL A 106 1.17 -14.07 -2.76
CA VAL A 106 1.51 -12.82 -3.46
C VAL A 106 2.15 -13.11 -4.82
N PHE A 107 3.09 -14.06 -4.87
CA PHE A 107 3.75 -14.46 -6.11
C PHE A 107 2.76 -15.01 -7.15
N VAL A 108 1.88 -15.92 -6.73
CA VAL A 108 0.84 -16.47 -7.62
C VAL A 108 -0.13 -15.38 -8.08
N ALA A 109 -0.55 -14.49 -7.18
CA ALA A 109 -1.38 -13.34 -7.52
C ALA A 109 -0.70 -12.44 -8.56
N SER A 110 0.61 -12.20 -8.43
CA SER A 110 1.38 -11.39 -9.39
C SER A 110 1.46 -12.01 -10.78
N ILE A 111 1.62 -13.34 -10.87
CA ILE A 111 1.60 -14.07 -12.15
C ILE A 111 0.22 -13.93 -12.82
N ILE A 112 -0.85 -14.16 -12.06
CA ILE A 112 -2.22 -13.97 -12.56
C ILE A 112 -2.40 -12.53 -13.04
N PHE A 113 -1.85 -11.56 -12.30
CA PHE A 113 -1.92 -10.14 -12.62
C PHE A 113 -1.20 -9.79 -13.93
N ILE A 114 -0.01 -10.34 -14.15
CA ILE A 114 0.73 -10.20 -15.41
C ILE A 114 -0.09 -10.77 -16.55
N LEU A 115 -0.65 -11.99 -16.41
CA LEU A 115 -1.46 -12.62 -17.43
C LEU A 115 -2.71 -11.79 -17.78
N ILE A 116 -3.46 -11.33 -16.78
CA ILE A 116 -4.64 -10.46 -16.95
C ILE A 116 -4.25 -9.17 -17.68
N THR A 117 -3.09 -8.59 -17.36
CA THR A 117 -2.58 -7.36 -18.00
C THR A 117 -2.20 -7.60 -19.45
N LEU A 118 -1.52 -8.71 -19.76
CA LEU A 118 -1.15 -9.10 -21.14
C LEU A 118 -2.38 -9.31 -22.03
N PHE A 119 -3.44 -9.91 -21.51
CA PHE A 119 -4.69 -10.14 -22.24
C PHE A 119 -5.64 -8.92 -22.25
N LYS A 120 -5.22 -7.76 -21.71
CA LYS A 120 -6.02 -6.51 -21.61
C LYS A 120 -7.36 -6.70 -20.88
N LEU A 121 -7.48 -7.72 -20.07
CA LEU A 121 -8.69 -8.01 -19.27
C LEU A 121 -8.82 -7.07 -18.07
N ARG A 122 -7.72 -6.48 -17.62
CA ARG A 122 -7.67 -5.61 -16.45
C ARG A 122 -8.60 -4.40 -16.60
N GLU A 123 -8.62 -3.76 -17.77
CA GLU A 123 -9.50 -2.62 -18.04
C GLU A 123 -10.98 -3.02 -17.90
N LYS A 124 -11.38 -4.17 -18.45
CA LYS A 124 -12.76 -4.68 -18.35
C LYS A 124 -13.19 -5.01 -16.92
N ILE A 125 -12.27 -5.54 -16.11
CA ILE A 125 -12.56 -5.85 -14.70
C ILE A 125 -12.73 -4.55 -13.90
N ILE A 126 -11.86 -3.56 -14.13
CA ILE A 126 -11.98 -2.23 -13.46
C ILE A 126 -13.33 -1.60 -13.79
N ASP A 127 -13.72 -1.60 -15.05
CA ASP A 127 -14.96 -0.96 -15.50
C ASP A 127 -16.21 -1.69 -14.97
N SER A 128 -16.06 -2.97 -14.60
CA SER A 128 -17.18 -3.81 -14.12
C SER A 128 -17.58 -3.52 -12.67
N ILE A 129 -16.69 -2.92 -11.86
CA ILE A 129 -16.97 -2.60 -10.46
C ILE A 129 -17.36 -1.12 -10.35
N PRO A 130 -18.47 -0.80 -9.68
CA PRO A 130 -18.92 0.58 -9.51
C PRO A 130 -17.87 1.46 -8.83
N SER A 131 -17.75 2.72 -9.27
CA SER A 131 -16.79 3.68 -8.72
C SER A 131 -16.97 3.88 -7.21
N ASP A 132 -18.22 3.95 -6.74
CA ASP A 132 -18.54 4.11 -5.33
C ASP A 132 -17.94 2.98 -4.46
N LEU A 133 -18.02 1.74 -4.92
CA LEU A 133 -17.42 0.61 -4.21
C LEU A 133 -15.89 0.67 -4.22
N LYS A 134 -15.28 1.14 -5.31
CA LYS A 134 -13.82 1.36 -5.37
C LYS A 134 -13.38 2.38 -4.33
N PHE A 135 -14.11 3.50 -4.20
CA PHE A 135 -13.85 4.50 -3.17
C PHE A 135 -14.07 3.96 -1.77
N ALA A 136 -15.12 3.17 -1.56
CA ALA A 136 -15.38 2.52 -0.29
C ALA A 136 -14.28 1.53 0.10
N ILE A 137 -13.78 0.73 -0.85
CA ILE A 137 -12.67 -0.21 -0.63
C ILE A 137 -11.41 0.54 -0.22
N SER A 138 -11.00 1.56 -1.00
CA SER A 138 -9.82 2.36 -0.68
C SER A 138 -9.94 3.02 0.70
N SER A 139 -11.08 3.63 1.00
CA SER A 139 -11.31 4.25 2.30
C SER A 139 -11.36 3.26 3.45
N GLY A 140 -11.98 2.08 3.24
CA GLY A 140 -12.04 1.02 4.24
C GLY A 140 -10.64 0.47 4.59
N ILE A 141 -9.79 0.28 3.57
CA ILE A 141 -8.37 -0.05 3.77
C ILE A 141 -7.68 1.05 4.56
N GLY A 142 -7.92 2.32 4.23
CA GLY A 142 -7.38 3.46 4.95
C GLY A 142 -7.78 3.47 6.43
N LEU A 143 -9.06 3.26 6.74
CA LEU A 143 -9.56 3.15 8.12
C LEU A 143 -8.94 1.97 8.87
N PHE A 144 -8.76 0.83 8.19
CA PHE A 144 -8.09 -0.33 8.77
C PHE A 144 -6.63 -0.05 9.12
N ILE A 145 -5.88 0.61 8.20
CA ILE A 145 -4.49 0.99 8.45
C ILE A 145 -4.39 2.01 9.59
N ALA A 146 -5.29 3.00 9.64
CA ALA A 146 -5.34 3.97 10.74
C ALA A 146 -5.61 3.29 12.08
N PHE A 147 -6.53 2.32 12.11
CA PHE A 147 -6.82 1.53 13.29
C PHE A 147 -5.60 0.74 13.79
N LEU A 148 -4.86 0.11 12.87
CA LEU A 148 -3.58 -0.54 13.19
C LEU A 148 -2.55 0.46 13.73
N GLY A 149 -2.45 1.65 13.14
CA GLY A 149 -1.58 2.71 13.64
C GLY A 149 -1.95 3.14 15.06
N LEU A 150 -3.23 3.31 15.35
CA LEU A 150 -3.72 3.65 16.69
C LEU A 150 -3.41 2.56 17.72
N GLN A 151 -3.51 1.28 17.33
CA GLN A 151 -3.14 0.15 18.21
C GLN A 151 -1.63 0.06 18.42
N ASN A 152 -0.84 0.11 17.35
CA ASN A 152 0.63 0.03 17.41
C ASN A 152 1.23 1.19 18.21
N GLY A 153 0.57 2.35 18.13
CA GLY A 153 0.92 3.54 18.92
C GLY A 153 0.44 3.51 20.38
N GLY A 154 -0.34 2.50 20.76
CA GLY A 154 -0.89 2.37 22.11
C GLY A 154 -2.01 3.37 22.43
N LEU A 155 -2.55 4.08 21.42
CA LEU A 155 -3.67 5.00 21.58
C LEU A 155 -5.01 4.27 21.73
N ILE A 156 -5.15 3.12 21.07
CA ILE A 156 -6.28 2.19 21.24
C ILE A 156 -5.75 0.86 21.76
N VAL A 157 -6.41 0.33 22.76
CA VAL A 157 -6.06 -0.95 23.39
C VAL A 157 -7.29 -1.85 23.53
N ALA A 158 -7.07 -3.15 23.68
CA ALA A 158 -8.14 -4.10 23.94
C ALA A 158 -8.85 -3.78 25.26
N ASN A 159 -10.17 -3.83 25.27
CA ASN A 159 -11.01 -3.65 26.45
C ASN A 159 -12.04 -4.78 26.50
N LYS A 160 -12.12 -5.50 27.62
CA LYS A 160 -13.00 -6.66 27.76
C LYS A 160 -14.49 -6.32 27.67
N SER A 161 -14.88 -5.09 28.03
CA SER A 161 -16.29 -4.68 28.06
C SER A 161 -16.75 -4.05 26.75
N THR A 162 -15.86 -3.32 26.04
CA THR A 162 -16.19 -2.51 24.85
C THR A 162 -15.42 -2.94 23.62
N LEU A 163 -14.68 -4.06 23.68
CA LEU A 163 -13.72 -4.58 22.69
C LEU A 163 -12.49 -3.70 22.57
N VAL A 164 -12.63 -2.39 22.43
CA VAL A 164 -11.55 -1.42 22.33
C VAL A 164 -11.79 -0.25 23.28
N GLY A 165 -10.71 0.36 23.74
CA GLY A 165 -10.73 1.54 24.60
C GLY A 165 -9.51 2.41 24.39
N LEU A 166 -9.53 3.62 25.00
CA LEU A 166 -8.37 4.51 24.98
C LEU A 166 -7.24 3.91 25.79
N GLY A 167 -6.02 3.96 25.25
CA GLY A 167 -4.80 3.55 25.93
C GLY A 167 -4.42 4.46 27.09
N SER A 168 -3.54 3.98 27.96
CA SER A 168 -3.09 4.75 29.14
C SER A 168 -2.09 5.83 28.72
N LEU A 169 -2.43 7.09 28.94
CA LEU A 169 -1.52 8.23 28.76
C LEU A 169 -0.38 8.28 29.81
N HIS A 170 -0.40 7.42 30.83
CA HIS A 170 0.73 7.25 31.74
C HIS A 170 1.88 6.44 31.11
N ASN A 171 1.62 5.73 30.01
CA ASN A 171 2.66 5.00 29.30
C ASN A 171 3.50 5.99 28.46
N PRO A 172 4.81 6.14 28.75
CA PRO A 172 5.67 7.08 28.02
C PRO A 172 5.80 6.76 26.52
N LEU A 173 5.64 5.50 26.12
CA LEU A 173 5.70 5.10 24.71
C LEU A 173 4.56 5.70 23.88
N VAL A 174 3.38 5.92 24.48
CA VAL A 174 2.23 6.54 23.81
C VAL A 174 2.54 7.99 23.41
N TRP A 175 3.34 8.69 24.22
CA TRP A 175 3.74 10.06 23.94
C TRP A 175 4.67 10.19 22.73
N ILE A 176 5.45 9.15 22.41
CA ILE A 176 6.24 9.12 21.17
C ILE A 176 5.30 9.19 19.95
N THR A 177 4.24 8.39 19.96
CA THR A 177 3.22 8.38 18.89
C THR A 177 2.48 9.72 18.82
N ILE A 178 2.02 10.25 19.96
CA ILE A 178 1.30 11.53 19.99
C ILE A 178 2.17 12.66 19.46
N PHE A 179 3.42 12.75 19.94
CA PHE A 179 4.36 13.78 19.48
C PHE A 179 4.64 13.66 17.98
N GLY A 180 4.96 12.44 17.51
CA GLY A 180 5.19 12.18 16.08
C GLY A 180 3.98 12.53 15.22
N LEU A 181 2.77 12.21 15.68
CA LEU A 181 1.54 12.53 14.97
C LEU A 181 1.32 14.05 14.88
N ILE A 182 1.48 14.78 15.98
CA ILE A 182 1.33 16.24 16.02
C ILE A 182 2.33 16.90 15.06
N VAL A 183 3.61 16.52 15.13
CA VAL A 183 4.65 17.08 14.24
C VAL A 183 4.32 16.77 12.79
N THR A 184 3.92 15.53 12.47
CA THR A 184 3.55 15.15 11.10
C THR A 184 2.38 15.97 10.59
N VAL A 185 1.32 16.13 11.38
CA VAL A 185 0.13 16.92 10.98
C VAL A 185 0.49 18.37 10.75
N ILE A 186 1.28 19.00 11.63
CA ILE A 186 1.73 20.39 11.44
C ILE A 186 2.51 20.54 10.14
N LEU A 187 3.48 19.65 9.88
CA LEU A 187 4.29 19.70 8.67
C LEU A 187 3.45 19.49 7.39
N MET A 188 2.45 18.61 7.45
CA MET A 188 1.54 18.38 6.33
C MET A 188 0.68 19.59 6.02
N ILE A 189 0.13 20.25 7.06
CA ILE A 189 -0.66 21.49 6.90
C ILE A 189 0.21 22.59 6.31
N LEU A 190 1.47 22.67 6.69
CA LEU A 190 2.45 23.61 6.13
C LEU A 190 2.91 23.23 4.71
N GLY A 191 2.47 22.10 4.17
CA GLY A 191 2.83 21.63 2.83
C GLY A 191 4.29 21.18 2.68
N VAL A 192 4.93 20.75 3.79
CA VAL A 192 6.33 20.29 3.77
C VAL A 192 6.42 18.91 3.10
N PRO A 193 7.19 18.76 2.01
CA PRO A 193 7.41 17.46 1.38
C PRO A 193 8.08 16.48 2.35
N GLY A 194 7.63 15.23 2.38
CA GLY A 194 8.18 14.23 3.29
C GLY A 194 7.79 14.40 4.77
N ALA A 195 6.72 15.16 5.05
CA ALA A 195 6.21 15.42 6.40
C ALA A 195 6.11 14.16 7.27
N ILE A 196 5.66 13.04 6.70
CA ILE A 196 5.55 11.75 7.40
C ILE A 196 6.92 11.28 7.87
N PHE A 197 7.91 11.26 6.99
CA PHE A 197 9.26 10.82 7.33
C PHE A 197 9.94 11.76 8.33
N ILE A 198 9.80 13.07 8.16
CA ILE A 198 10.33 14.07 9.11
C ILE A 198 9.67 13.92 10.48
N GLY A 199 8.36 13.68 10.53
CA GLY A 199 7.63 13.41 11.77
C GLY A 199 8.12 12.14 12.48
N MET A 200 8.44 11.08 11.73
CA MET A 200 9.05 9.87 12.30
C MET A 200 10.45 10.14 12.86
N ILE A 201 11.27 10.94 12.19
CA ILE A 201 12.59 11.37 12.71
C ILE A 201 12.40 12.15 14.02
N ALA A 202 11.47 13.10 14.05
CA ALA A 202 11.18 13.88 15.25
C ALA A 202 10.69 12.99 16.40
N ALA A 203 9.80 12.01 16.12
CA ALA A 203 9.35 11.02 17.11
C ALA A 203 10.51 10.16 17.64
N SER A 204 11.43 9.75 16.76
CA SER A 204 12.63 8.99 17.14
C SER A 204 13.53 9.81 18.06
N ILE A 205 13.79 11.07 17.72
CA ILE A 205 14.59 11.99 18.56
C ILE A 205 13.92 12.17 19.92
N PHE A 206 12.60 12.40 19.94
CA PHE A 206 11.84 12.52 21.20
C PHE A 206 11.95 11.23 22.04
N GLY A 207 11.82 10.06 21.42
CA GLY A 207 11.97 8.76 22.10
C GLY A 207 13.37 8.53 22.68
N ILE A 208 14.43 8.98 21.97
CA ILE A 208 15.81 8.94 22.46
C ILE A 208 16.00 9.91 23.64
N CYS A 209 15.52 11.15 23.52
CA CYS A 209 15.64 12.17 24.57
C CYS A 209 14.89 11.76 25.86
N THR A 210 13.78 11.03 25.74
CA THR A 210 13.02 10.51 26.87
C THR A 210 13.54 9.16 27.41
N GLY A 211 14.63 8.63 26.82
CA GLY A 211 15.24 7.36 27.24
C GLY A 211 14.43 6.10 26.88
N GLN A 212 13.41 6.22 26.04
CA GLN A 212 12.57 5.10 25.62
C GLN A 212 13.13 4.35 24.42
N ILE A 213 14.01 5.00 23.66
CA ILE A 213 14.67 4.44 22.46
C ILE A 213 16.19 4.55 22.66
N ALA A 214 16.89 3.45 22.40
CA ALA A 214 18.35 3.45 22.48
C ALA A 214 18.97 4.28 21.36
N VAL A 215 20.07 4.98 21.68
CA VAL A 215 20.85 5.70 20.66
C VAL A 215 21.49 4.70 19.69
N PRO A 216 21.40 4.88 18.39
CA PRO A 216 22.00 3.97 17.44
C PRO A 216 23.53 4.03 17.53
N HIS A 217 24.19 2.89 17.66
CA HIS A 217 25.66 2.82 17.74
C HIS A 217 26.34 3.09 16.40
N LYS A 218 25.63 2.88 15.29
CA LYS A 218 26.10 3.13 13.92
C LYS A 218 24.96 3.74 13.10
N PHE A 219 25.30 4.65 12.19
CA PHE A 219 24.34 5.25 11.26
C PHE A 219 24.39 4.59 9.89
N ILE A 220 25.51 3.99 9.54
CA ILE A 220 25.78 3.41 8.22
C ILE A 220 26.38 2.01 8.41
N SER A 221 25.89 1.05 7.62
CA SER A 221 26.45 -0.30 7.50
C SER A 221 26.17 -0.87 6.10
N LEU A 222 26.73 -2.02 5.81
CA LEU A 222 26.29 -2.81 4.66
C LEU A 222 24.83 -3.24 4.86
N ALA A 223 24.10 -3.34 3.75
CA ALA A 223 22.71 -3.81 3.78
C ALA A 223 22.62 -5.21 4.45
N PRO A 224 21.60 -5.46 5.27
CA PRO A 224 21.35 -6.79 5.81
C PRO A 224 21.19 -7.84 4.72
N SER A 225 21.57 -9.08 5.04
CA SER A 225 21.43 -10.20 4.10
C SER A 225 19.97 -10.42 3.71
N LEU A 226 19.72 -10.58 2.42
CA LEU A 226 18.43 -10.94 1.86
C LEU A 226 18.10 -12.45 1.99
N ALA A 227 19.12 -13.27 2.28
CA ALA A 227 19.01 -14.73 2.28
C ALA A 227 17.82 -15.30 3.08
N PRO A 228 17.42 -14.75 4.25
CA PRO A 228 16.29 -15.30 5.01
C PRO A 228 14.95 -15.25 4.26
N THR A 229 14.75 -14.29 3.35
CA THR A 229 13.46 -14.06 2.68
C THR A 229 13.48 -14.34 1.19
N PHE A 230 14.68 -14.34 0.58
CA PHE A 230 14.83 -14.51 -0.87
C PHE A 230 14.36 -15.87 -1.37
N GLY A 231 13.52 -15.86 -2.40
CA GLY A 231 13.04 -17.07 -3.07
C GLY A 231 11.98 -17.87 -2.30
N GLN A 232 11.69 -17.54 -1.05
CA GLN A 232 10.72 -18.29 -0.22
C GLN A 232 9.34 -18.35 -0.89
N ALA A 233 8.93 -17.28 -1.57
CA ALA A 233 7.70 -17.24 -2.36
C ALA A 233 7.61 -18.39 -3.39
N ILE A 234 8.71 -18.72 -4.05
CA ILE A 234 8.75 -19.77 -5.10
C ILE A 234 8.73 -21.16 -4.47
N PHE A 235 9.50 -21.37 -3.41
CA PHE A 235 9.62 -22.68 -2.77
C PHE A 235 8.32 -23.15 -2.11
N HIS A 236 7.45 -22.20 -1.69
CA HIS A 236 6.21 -22.50 -0.97
C HIS A 236 4.94 -22.40 -1.83
N VAL A 237 5.06 -22.29 -3.16
CA VAL A 237 3.89 -22.29 -4.07
C VAL A 237 3.03 -23.55 -3.92
N LYS A 238 3.64 -24.69 -3.67
CA LYS A 238 2.93 -25.96 -3.44
C LYS A 238 2.02 -25.96 -2.20
N ASP A 239 2.26 -25.06 -1.25
CA ASP A 239 1.50 -24.93 -0.01
C ASP A 239 0.16 -24.23 -0.24
N ILE A 240 -0.06 -23.66 -1.45
CA ILE A 240 -1.35 -23.10 -1.90
C ILE A 240 -2.25 -24.24 -2.39
N ASN A 241 -2.68 -25.09 -1.46
CA ASN A 241 -3.44 -26.32 -1.76
C ASN A 241 -4.89 -26.31 -1.25
N SER A 242 -5.32 -25.24 -0.58
CA SER A 242 -6.66 -25.11 -0.01
C SER A 242 -7.47 -23.98 -0.66
N LEU A 243 -8.79 -24.10 -0.63
CA LEU A 243 -9.69 -23.04 -1.10
C LEU A 243 -9.44 -21.72 -0.36
N GLN A 244 -9.14 -21.79 0.95
CA GLN A 244 -8.79 -20.62 1.76
C GLN A 244 -7.58 -19.87 1.17
N MET A 245 -6.53 -20.59 0.75
CA MET A 245 -5.35 -19.97 0.15
C MET A 245 -5.63 -19.34 -1.21
N TRP A 246 -6.49 -19.96 -2.03
CA TRP A 246 -6.92 -19.34 -3.29
C TRP A 246 -7.73 -18.07 -3.07
N VAL A 247 -8.52 -17.97 -2.01
CA VAL A 247 -9.19 -16.73 -1.64
C VAL A 247 -8.19 -15.67 -1.18
N VAL A 248 -7.14 -16.04 -0.45
CA VAL A 248 -6.05 -15.11 -0.11
C VAL A 248 -5.38 -14.59 -1.38
N VAL A 249 -5.05 -15.45 -2.35
CA VAL A 249 -4.52 -15.05 -3.67
C VAL A 249 -5.46 -14.08 -4.37
N LEU A 250 -6.76 -14.38 -4.43
CA LEU A 250 -7.76 -13.51 -5.03
C LEU A 250 -7.87 -12.17 -4.32
N THR A 251 -7.77 -12.16 -2.98
CA THR A 251 -7.82 -10.92 -2.20
C THR A 251 -6.59 -10.05 -2.47
N PHE A 252 -5.37 -10.62 -2.48
CA PHE A 252 -4.18 -9.89 -2.88
C PHE A 252 -4.33 -9.29 -4.29
N LEU A 253 -4.85 -10.06 -5.22
CA LEU A 253 -5.08 -9.62 -6.59
C LEU A 253 -6.07 -8.45 -6.64
N LEU A 254 -7.22 -8.57 -5.99
CA LEU A 254 -8.26 -7.54 -6.01
C LEU A 254 -7.81 -6.26 -5.29
N VAL A 255 -7.23 -6.39 -4.09
CA VAL A 255 -6.79 -5.23 -3.31
C VAL A 255 -5.69 -4.46 -4.04
N THR A 256 -4.65 -5.15 -4.52
CA THR A 256 -3.57 -4.52 -5.33
C THR A 256 -4.13 -3.88 -6.59
N PHE A 257 -5.09 -4.54 -7.22
CA PHE A 257 -5.74 -4.05 -8.42
C PHE A 257 -6.41 -2.68 -8.23
N PHE A 258 -7.20 -2.53 -7.14
CA PHE A 258 -7.91 -1.28 -6.85
C PHE A 258 -6.98 -0.18 -6.37
N ASP A 259 -6.01 -0.54 -5.52
CA ASP A 259 -5.04 0.40 -4.99
C ASP A 259 -4.21 1.03 -6.12
N THR A 260 -3.60 0.20 -6.96
CA THR A 260 -2.79 0.68 -8.08
C THR A 260 -3.61 1.44 -9.12
N ALA A 261 -4.80 0.94 -9.51
CA ALA A 261 -5.58 1.60 -10.55
C ALA A 261 -6.03 3.00 -10.13
N GLY A 262 -6.50 3.16 -8.88
CA GLY A 262 -6.88 4.46 -8.32
C GLY A 262 -5.70 5.43 -8.26
N THR A 263 -4.58 4.97 -7.74
CA THR A 263 -3.36 5.76 -7.58
C THR A 263 -2.78 6.19 -8.94
N LEU A 264 -2.66 5.28 -9.89
CA LEU A 264 -2.13 5.62 -11.23
C LEU A 264 -2.99 6.65 -11.95
N ILE A 265 -4.33 6.51 -11.91
CA ILE A 265 -5.24 7.46 -12.55
C ILE A 265 -5.15 8.82 -11.86
N GLY A 266 -5.15 8.87 -10.54
CA GLY A 266 -5.03 10.11 -9.77
C GLY A 266 -3.73 10.85 -10.06
N LEU A 267 -2.59 10.14 -10.06
CA LEU A 267 -1.28 10.72 -10.38
C LEU A 267 -1.19 11.17 -11.85
N ALA A 268 -1.76 10.40 -12.79
CA ALA A 268 -1.79 10.78 -14.20
C ALA A 268 -2.63 12.03 -14.44
N GLN A 269 -3.73 12.19 -13.70
CA GLN A 269 -4.57 13.38 -13.75
C GLN A 269 -3.83 14.60 -13.20
N GLN A 270 -3.18 14.48 -12.04
CA GLN A 270 -2.39 15.54 -11.44
C GLN A 270 -1.20 15.97 -12.33
N ALA A 271 -0.54 15.02 -12.97
CA ALA A 271 0.57 15.28 -13.88
C ALA A 271 0.14 15.85 -15.24
N GLY A 272 -1.17 15.96 -15.50
CA GLY A 272 -1.70 16.43 -16.77
C GLY A 272 -1.51 15.44 -17.94
N PHE A 273 -1.36 14.15 -17.66
CA PHE A 273 -1.13 13.13 -18.69
C PHE A 273 -2.41 12.59 -19.33
N MET A 274 -3.58 12.88 -18.71
CA MET A 274 -4.84 12.36 -19.23
C MET A 274 -5.19 12.93 -20.61
N LYS A 275 -5.55 12.06 -21.56
CA LYS A 275 -6.04 12.42 -22.89
C LYS A 275 -7.39 11.76 -23.11
N ASN A 276 -8.42 12.56 -23.39
CA ASN A 276 -9.80 12.06 -23.60
C ASN A 276 -10.26 11.13 -22.46
N ASN A 277 -10.03 11.52 -21.22
CA ASN A 277 -10.29 10.70 -19.99
C ASN A 277 -9.58 9.33 -19.96
N LYS A 278 -8.52 9.14 -20.75
CA LYS A 278 -7.72 7.92 -20.74
C LYS A 278 -6.28 8.24 -20.39
N MET A 279 -5.67 7.38 -19.59
CA MET A 279 -4.24 7.42 -19.28
C MET A 279 -3.45 6.78 -20.46
N PRO A 280 -2.63 7.53 -21.18
CA PRO A 280 -1.79 6.96 -22.22
C PRO A 280 -0.85 5.90 -21.64
N ARG A 281 -0.54 4.85 -22.39
CA ARG A 281 0.40 3.80 -21.97
C ARG A 281 0.05 3.10 -20.65
N VAL A 282 -1.23 3.13 -20.23
CA VAL A 282 -1.69 2.49 -18.99
C VAL A 282 -1.29 1.02 -18.93
N GLY A 283 -1.37 0.27 -20.02
CA GLY A 283 -0.93 -1.13 -20.07
C GLY A 283 0.54 -1.33 -19.70
N LYS A 284 1.44 -0.39 -20.09
CA LYS A 284 2.85 -0.45 -19.68
C LYS A 284 3.04 -0.15 -18.18
N ALA A 285 2.30 0.80 -17.65
CA ALA A 285 2.34 1.10 -16.22
C ALA A 285 1.82 -0.08 -15.38
N LEU A 286 0.72 -0.68 -15.82
CA LEU A 286 0.15 -1.86 -15.16
C LEU A 286 1.05 -3.11 -15.26
N ALA A 287 1.78 -3.26 -16.36
CA ALA A 287 2.78 -4.32 -16.51
C ALA A 287 3.99 -4.07 -15.58
N ALA A 288 4.44 -2.82 -15.46
CA ALA A 288 5.51 -2.45 -14.53
C ALA A 288 5.13 -2.81 -13.09
N ASP A 289 3.96 -2.37 -12.64
CA ASP A 289 3.38 -2.65 -11.33
C ASP A 289 3.27 -4.16 -11.03
N SER A 290 2.70 -4.94 -11.97
CA SER A 290 2.58 -6.39 -11.79
C SER A 290 3.94 -7.10 -11.72
N THR A 291 4.91 -6.62 -12.49
CA THR A 291 6.29 -7.14 -12.49
C THR A 291 6.99 -6.77 -11.18
N ALA A 292 6.79 -5.55 -10.68
CA ALA A 292 7.31 -5.12 -9.40
C ALA A 292 6.77 -5.97 -8.24
N MET A 293 5.47 -6.28 -8.25
CA MET A 293 4.83 -7.17 -7.28
C MET A 293 5.46 -8.57 -7.31
N MET A 294 5.72 -9.12 -8.49
CA MET A 294 6.36 -10.43 -8.66
C MET A 294 7.77 -10.45 -8.06
N PHE A 295 8.62 -9.50 -8.43
CA PHE A 295 9.97 -9.42 -7.88
C PHE A 295 9.98 -9.10 -6.38
N GLY A 296 9.06 -8.25 -5.91
CA GLY A 296 8.90 -7.96 -4.50
C GLY A 296 8.65 -9.23 -3.68
N SER A 297 7.76 -10.10 -4.13
CA SER A 297 7.50 -11.39 -3.46
C SER A 297 8.71 -12.32 -3.48
N ILE A 298 9.49 -12.33 -4.58
CA ILE A 298 10.73 -13.13 -4.67
C ILE A 298 11.80 -12.59 -3.70
N PHE A 299 11.95 -11.28 -3.57
CA PHE A 299 12.87 -10.67 -2.60
C PHE A 299 12.40 -10.88 -1.16
N GLY A 300 11.12 -11.13 -0.94
CA GLY A 300 10.55 -11.38 0.37
C GLY A 300 9.93 -10.13 1.00
N THR A 301 9.15 -9.40 0.22
CA THR A 301 8.32 -8.31 0.72
C THR A 301 6.86 -8.45 0.25
N SER A 302 5.96 -7.71 0.90
CA SER A 302 4.54 -7.63 0.54
C SER A 302 4.34 -7.04 -0.87
N PRO A 303 3.12 -7.12 -1.43
CA PRO A 303 2.84 -6.59 -2.76
C PRO A 303 3.31 -5.16 -2.97
N VAL A 304 4.05 -4.94 -4.05
CA VAL A 304 4.51 -3.62 -4.50
C VAL A 304 3.41 -2.98 -5.33
N GLY A 305 3.26 -1.66 -5.22
CA GLY A 305 2.31 -0.88 -6.01
C GLY A 305 2.71 0.59 -6.11
N ALA A 306 1.96 1.34 -6.92
CA ALA A 306 2.21 2.77 -7.14
C ALA A 306 1.91 3.59 -5.88
N PHE A 307 2.79 4.55 -5.55
CA PHE A 307 2.71 5.38 -4.36
C PHE A 307 2.15 6.77 -4.65
N VAL A 308 1.11 7.14 -3.93
CA VAL A 308 0.43 8.46 -4.00
C VAL A 308 1.39 9.61 -3.70
N GLU A 309 2.41 9.39 -2.88
CA GLU A 309 3.46 10.36 -2.55
C GLU A 309 4.28 10.82 -3.77
N SER A 310 4.19 10.11 -4.89
CA SER A 310 4.73 10.58 -6.18
C SER A 310 4.13 11.92 -6.61
N SER A 311 2.96 12.26 -6.08
CA SER A 311 2.32 13.57 -6.23
C SER A 311 3.21 14.74 -5.83
N ALA A 312 4.05 14.57 -4.80
CA ALA A 312 4.99 15.58 -4.35
C ALA A 312 6.07 15.90 -5.41
N GLY A 313 6.64 14.88 -6.05
CA GLY A 313 7.58 15.08 -7.15
C GLY A 313 6.92 15.65 -8.41
N ILE A 314 5.69 15.21 -8.70
CA ILE A 314 4.89 15.77 -9.80
C ILE A 314 4.61 17.26 -9.56
N ALA A 315 4.29 17.67 -8.34
CA ALA A 315 4.02 19.05 -7.96
C ALA A 315 5.23 19.97 -8.19
N VAL A 316 6.45 19.48 -7.95
CA VAL A 316 7.69 20.26 -8.21
C VAL A 316 8.21 20.16 -9.65
N GLY A 317 7.45 19.56 -10.55
CA GLY A 317 7.71 19.58 -11.98
C GLY A 317 8.22 18.25 -12.59
N GLY A 318 8.19 17.13 -11.88
CA GLY A 318 8.45 15.81 -12.43
C GLY A 318 7.43 15.44 -13.51
N ARG A 319 7.90 15.08 -14.72
CA ARG A 319 7.03 14.82 -15.86
C ARG A 319 7.42 13.57 -16.64
N SER A 320 8.57 12.98 -16.36
CA SER A 320 9.09 11.86 -17.12
C SER A 320 9.51 10.70 -16.20
N GLY A 321 9.75 9.54 -16.81
CA GLY A 321 10.27 8.38 -16.09
C GLY A 321 11.68 8.59 -15.49
N LEU A 322 12.37 9.65 -15.87
CA LEU A 322 13.68 9.98 -15.30
C LEU A 322 13.54 10.34 -13.80
N THR A 323 12.45 10.98 -13.39
CA THR A 323 12.10 11.17 -11.97
C THR A 323 12.09 9.82 -11.24
N ALA A 324 11.38 8.82 -11.77
CA ALA A 324 11.31 7.50 -11.17
C ALA A 324 12.68 6.80 -11.13
N VAL A 325 13.51 6.95 -12.15
CA VAL A 325 14.89 6.42 -12.15
C VAL A 325 15.71 7.01 -11.01
N PHE A 326 15.59 8.31 -10.75
CA PHE A 326 16.26 8.93 -9.61
C PHE A 326 15.73 8.41 -8.27
N VAL A 327 14.41 8.23 -8.13
CA VAL A 327 13.82 7.60 -6.94
C VAL A 327 14.40 6.20 -6.70
N ALA A 328 14.50 5.39 -7.76
CA ALA A 328 15.08 4.05 -7.69
C ALA A 328 16.53 4.07 -7.19
N ILE A 329 17.35 4.99 -7.71
CA ILE A 329 18.74 5.18 -7.25
C ILE A 329 18.77 5.55 -5.77
N PHE A 330 17.91 6.46 -5.32
CA PHE A 330 17.87 6.85 -3.90
C PHE A 330 17.44 5.67 -2.99
N PHE A 331 16.53 4.80 -3.43
CA PHE A 331 16.20 3.58 -2.68
C PHE A 331 17.40 2.63 -2.56
N LEU A 332 18.20 2.46 -3.62
CA LEU A 332 19.42 1.66 -3.54
C LEU A 332 20.44 2.27 -2.57
N ILE A 333 20.64 3.59 -2.63
CA ILE A 333 21.58 4.31 -1.72
C ILE A 333 21.08 4.18 -0.28
N SER A 334 19.77 4.22 -0.04
CA SER A 334 19.20 4.17 1.31
C SER A 334 19.45 2.86 2.05
N MET A 335 19.84 1.78 1.36
CA MET A 335 20.13 0.49 1.98
C MET A 335 21.27 0.57 3.02
N ILE A 336 22.17 1.54 2.88
CA ILE A 336 23.27 1.76 3.85
C ILE A 336 22.78 2.23 5.23
N PHE A 337 21.55 2.76 5.33
CA PHE A 337 20.97 3.28 6.57
C PHE A 337 20.24 2.21 7.39
N SER A 338 20.44 0.94 7.10
CA SER A 338 19.82 -0.18 7.81
C SER A 338 20.02 -0.19 9.34
N PRO A 339 21.12 0.34 9.94
CA PRO A 339 21.25 0.39 11.40
C PRO A 339 20.18 1.25 12.08
N LEU A 340 19.57 2.16 11.35
CA LEU A 340 18.49 3.01 11.88
C LEU A 340 17.18 2.25 12.10
N LEU A 341 17.03 1.01 11.61
CA LEU A 341 15.85 0.19 11.86
C LEU A 341 15.50 0.08 13.35
N GLY A 342 16.49 -0.03 14.22
CA GLY A 342 16.28 -0.14 15.67
C GLY A 342 15.71 1.14 16.31
N VAL A 343 15.84 2.29 15.64
CA VAL A 343 15.32 3.58 16.13
C VAL A 343 13.86 3.79 15.69
N PHE A 344 13.46 3.22 14.56
CA PHE A 344 12.11 3.31 14.04
C PHE A 344 11.22 2.20 14.61
N THR A 345 10.92 2.32 15.91
CA THR A 345 10.03 1.40 16.63
C THR A 345 8.59 1.48 16.13
N THR A 346 7.74 0.55 16.57
CA THR A 346 6.31 0.54 16.20
C THR A 346 5.58 1.83 16.60
N GLN A 347 5.97 2.46 17.72
CA GLN A 347 5.41 3.73 18.19
C GLN A 347 5.84 4.91 17.30
N VAL A 348 7.05 4.85 16.76
CA VAL A 348 7.57 5.86 15.81
C VAL A 348 6.92 5.72 14.45
N THR A 349 6.62 4.50 14.00
CA THR A 349 6.00 4.25 12.70
C THR A 349 4.46 4.40 12.72
N ALA A 350 3.83 4.31 13.88
CA ALA A 350 2.40 4.42 14.07
C ALA A 350 1.77 5.71 13.49
N PRO A 351 2.36 6.91 13.67
CA PRO A 351 1.87 8.14 13.04
C PRO A 351 1.76 8.04 11.52
N ALA A 352 2.72 7.37 10.86
CA ALA A 352 2.69 7.19 9.41
C ALA A 352 1.45 6.37 8.98
N LEU A 353 1.15 5.27 9.68
CA LEU A 353 -0.03 4.45 9.42
C LEU A 353 -1.33 5.25 9.60
N ILE A 354 -1.42 6.04 10.68
CA ILE A 354 -2.59 6.87 10.96
C ILE A 354 -2.80 7.89 9.83
N ILE A 355 -1.75 8.59 9.41
CA ILE A 355 -1.82 9.63 8.39
C ILE A 355 -2.15 9.05 7.01
N VAL A 356 -1.53 7.94 6.63
CA VAL A 356 -1.88 7.25 5.38
C VAL A 356 -3.36 6.84 5.38
N GLY A 357 -3.85 6.35 6.52
CA GLY A 357 -5.27 6.07 6.68
C GLY A 357 -6.16 7.29 6.47
N VAL A 358 -5.77 8.46 7.01
CA VAL A 358 -6.49 9.73 6.80
C VAL A 358 -6.52 10.12 5.30
N LEU A 359 -5.38 10.01 4.61
CA LEU A 359 -5.30 10.33 3.18
C LEU A 359 -6.20 9.42 2.33
N MET A 360 -6.23 8.12 2.62
CA MET A 360 -7.10 7.17 1.92
C MET A 360 -8.58 7.38 2.25
N ALA A 361 -8.90 7.76 3.49
CA ALA A 361 -10.28 8.04 3.92
C ALA A 361 -10.92 9.23 3.19
N GLN A 362 -10.14 10.15 2.59
CA GLN A 362 -10.65 11.24 1.77
C GLN A 362 -11.52 10.76 0.60
N ASN A 363 -11.30 9.55 0.10
CA ASN A 363 -12.11 8.96 -0.96
C ASN A 363 -13.59 8.77 -0.58
N THR A 364 -13.93 8.79 0.72
CA THR A 364 -15.34 8.74 1.17
C THR A 364 -16.18 9.91 0.64
N ALA A 365 -15.56 11.06 0.36
CA ALA A 365 -16.23 12.21 -0.21
C ALA A 365 -16.80 11.97 -1.62
N HIS A 366 -16.30 10.98 -2.34
CA HIS A 366 -16.74 10.62 -3.70
C HIS A 366 -17.85 9.57 -3.73
N ILE A 367 -18.28 9.05 -2.58
CA ILE A 367 -19.36 8.06 -2.47
C ILE A 367 -20.71 8.78 -2.48
N HIS A 368 -21.64 8.27 -3.27
CA HIS A 368 -23.02 8.79 -3.34
C HIS A 368 -23.86 8.33 -2.15
N TRP A 369 -23.63 8.91 -0.97
CA TRP A 369 -24.31 8.56 0.29
C TRP A 369 -25.83 8.79 0.28
N ASN A 370 -26.34 9.61 -0.61
CA ASN A 370 -27.77 9.88 -0.77
C ASN A 370 -28.56 8.74 -1.43
N LYS A 371 -27.86 7.69 -1.95
CA LYS A 371 -28.44 6.51 -2.56
C LYS A 371 -28.23 5.32 -1.64
N LEU A 372 -29.30 4.83 -0.98
CA LEU A 372 -29.18 3.75 0.01
C LEU A 372 -28.62 2.46 -0.58
N GLU A 373 -28.94 2.15 -1.84
CA GLU A 373 -28.42 0.97 -2.53
C GLU A 373 -26.91 1.00 -2.75
N ILE A 374 -26.29 2.18 -2.62
CA ILE A 374 -24.84 2.41 -2.67
C ILE A 374 -24.28 2.62 -1.25
N ALA A 375 -24.97 3.42 -0.44
CA ALA A 375 -24.52 3.80 0.90
C ALA A 375 -24.39 2.59 1.84
N VAL A 376 -25.34 1.65 1.80
CA VAL A 376 -25.31 0.48 2.69
C VAL A 376 -24.10 -0.42 2.40
N PRO A 377 -23.85 -0.92 1.18
CA PRO A 377 -22.66 -1.72 0.91
C PRO A 377 -21.36 -0.96 1.15
N ALA A 378 -21.29 0.34 0.79
CA ALA A 378 -20.11 1.17 1.07
C ALA A 378 -19.82 1.27 2.58
N PHE A 379 -20.85 1.53 3.38
CA PHE A 379 -20.74 1.61 4.85
C PHE A 379 -20.26 0.28 5.45
N LEU A 380 -20.77 -0.84 4.97
CA LEU A 380 -20.37 -2.17 5.44
C LEU A 380 -18.91 -2.49 5.09
N ILE A 381 -18.40 -2.02 3.93
CA ILE A 381 -16.97 -2.10 3.60
C ILE A 381 -16.15 -1.27 4.60
N LEU A 382 -16.53 -0.01 4.80
CA LEU A 382 -15.79 0.95 5.63
C LEU A 382 -15.65 0.48 7.07
N LEU A 383 -16.73 -0.01 7.68
CA LEU A 383 -16.73 -0.51 9.04
C LEU A 383 -16.26 -1.97 9.15
N GLY A 384 -16.60 -2.79 8.16
CA GLY A 384 -16.26 -4.21 8.17
C GLY A 384 -14.75 -4.43 8.29
N MET A 385 -13.94 -3.73 7.52
CA MET A 385 -12.48 -3.92 7.51
C MET A 385 -11.82 -3.68 8.88
N PRO A 386 -11.98 -2.53 9.54
CA PRO A 386 -11.36 -2.31 10.85
C PRO A 386 -12.00 -3.14 11.98
N LEU A 387 -13.31 -3.37 11.96
CA LEU A 387 -13.98 -4.09 13.05
C LEU A 387 -13.79 -5.60 13.02
N THR A 388 -13.67 -6.21 11.83
CA THR A 388 -13.32 -7.64 11.70
C THR A 388 -11.80 -7.88 11.71
N TYR A 389 -11.01 -6.81 11.70
CA TYR A 389 -9.55 -6.88 11.54
C TYR A 389 -9.13 -7.59 10.24
N SER A 390 -9.97 -7.48 9.20
CA SER A 390 -9.82 -8.21 7.93
C SER A 390 -10.33 -7.40 6.74
N ILE A 391 -9.45 -7.14 5.78
CA ILE A 391 -9.82 -6.52 4.50
C ILE A 391 -10.76 -7.42 3.72
N SER A 392 -10.51 -8.74 3.71
CA SER A 392 -11.32 -9.71 2.98
C SER A 392 -12.76 -9.75 3.46
N ASP A 393 -12.98 -9.68 4.78
CA ASP A 393 -14.32 -9.73 5.36
C ASP A 393 -15.08 -8.45 5.03
N GLY A 394 -14.44 -7.29 5.14
CA GLY A 394 -15.05 -6.03 4.73
C GLY A 394 -15.41 -6.01 3.23
N LEU A 395 -14.52 -6.52 2.37
CA LEU A 395 -14.81 -6.72 0.95
C LEU A 395 -16.02 -7.64 0.74
N ALA A 396 -16.06 -8.78 1.42
CA ALA A 396 -17.14 -9.76 1.32
C ALA A 396 -18.49 -9.13 1.68
N LEU A 397 -18.54 -8.38 2.79
CA LEU A 397 -19.76 -7.69 3.21
C LEU A 397 -20.29 -6.75 2.12
N GLY A 398 -19.40 -5.94 1.52
CA GLY A 398 -19.81 -5.01 0.48
C GLY A 398 -20.17 -5.68 -0.84
N MET A 399 -19.38 -6.66 -1.29
CA MET A 399 -19.62 -7.35 -2.56
C MET A 399 -20.87 -8.24 -2.53
N ILE A 400 -21.25 -8.74 -1.35
CA ILE A 400 -22.49 -9.51 -1.17
C ILE A 400 -23.71 -8.56 -1.08
N THR A 401 -23.59 -7.48 -0.33
CA THR A 401 -24.74 -6.59 -0.09
C THR A 401 -25.07 -5.70 -1.28
N TYR A 402 -24.09 -5.33 -2.11
CA TYR A 402 -24.33 -4.44 -3.25
C TYR A 402 -25.32 -5.02 -4.28
N PRO A 403 -25.17 -6.24 -4.81
CA PRO A 403 -26.18 -6.80 -5.74
C PRO A 403 -27.57 -6.92 -5.11
N ILE A 404 -27.64 -7.28 -3.82
CA ILE A 404 -28.91 -7.38 -3.09
C ILE A 404 -29.59 -6.00 -3.03
N CYS A 405 -28.87 -4.96 -2.64
CA CYS A 405 -29.41 -3.59 -2.57
C CYS A 405 -29.86 -3.09 -3.95
N MET A 406 -29.08 -3.36 -5.01
CA MET A 406 -29.42 -2.96 -6.38
C MET A 406 -30.70 -3.67 -6.90
N VAL A 407 -30.85 -4.96 -6.61
CA VAL A 407 -32.07 -5.69 -6.96
C VAL A 407 -33.29 -5.14 -6.20
N SER A 408 -33.12 -4.87 -4.90
CA SER A 408 -34.16 -4.28 -4.07
C SER A 408 -34.60 -2.88 -4.55
N ALA A 409 -33.67 -2.12 -5.08
CA ALA A 409 -33.92 -0.82 -5.72
C ALA A 409 -34.48 -0.94 -7.15
N LYS A 410 -34.80 -2.15 -7.65
CA LYS A 410 -35.23 -2.44 -9.02
C LYS A 410 -34.20 -2.08 -10.10
N ARG A 411 -32.93 -1.95 -9.71
CA ARG A 411 -31.78 -1.60 -10.55
C ARG A 411 -30.85 -2.80 -10.81
N GLY A 412 -31.30 -4.01 -10.60
CA GLY A 412 -30.49 -5.24 -10.76
C GLY A 412 -29.89 -5.42 -12.16
N LYS A 413 -30.49 -4.81 -13.20
CA LYS A 413 -29.95 -4.81 -14.58
C LYS A 413 -28.65 -4.00 -14.71
N GLU A 414 -28.37 -3.09 -13.79
CA GLU A 414 -27.14 -2.27 -13.79
C GLU A 414 -25.97 -3.02 -13.12
N VAL A 415 -26.25 -4.13 -12.44
CA VAL A 415 -25.21 -4.97 -11.83
C VAL A 415 -24.47 -5.75 -12.92
N SER A 416 -23.17 -5.53 -13.04
CA SER A 416 -22.36 -6.21 -14.05
C SER A 416 -22.29 -7.73 -13.80
N PRO A 417 -22.11 -8.56 -14.84
CA PRO A 417 -21.94 -10.01 -14.67
C PRO A 417 -20.76 -10.36 -13.74
N MET A 418 -19.69 -9.57 -13.74
CA MET A 418 -18.54 -9.75 -12.84
C MET A 418 -18.94 -9.56 -11.38
N MET A 419 -19.81 -8.59 -11.08
CA MET A 419 -20.31 -8.38 -9.71
C MET A 419 -21.11 -9.57 -9.20
N TRP A 420 -21.87 -10.25 -10.07
CA TRP A 420 -22.55 -11.50 -9.70
C TRP A 420 -21.57 -12.64 -9.45
N VAL A 421 -20.51 -12.75 -10.22
CA VAL A 421 -19.42 -13.72 -9.97
C VAL A 421 -18.78 -13.45 -8.60
N LEU A 422 -18.44 -12.19 -8.31
CA LEU A 422 -17.84 -11.79 -7.02
C LEU A 422 -18.81 -12.06 -5.86
N PHE A 423 -20.10 -11.80 -6.03
CA PHE A 423 -21.15 -12.14 -5.06
C PHE A 423 -21.10 -13.61 -4.66
N VAL A 424 -21.08 -14.52 -5.64
CA VAL A 424 -21.02 -15.97 -5.38
C VAL A 424 -19.68 -16.35 -4.71
N VAL A 425 -18.57 -15.83 -5.23
CA VAL A 425 -17.23 -16.10 -4.70
C VAL A 425 -17.12 -15.69 -3.22
N PHE A 426 -17.62 -14.50 -2.86
CA PHE A 426 -17.54 -14.03 -1.47
C PHE A 426 -18.52 -14.73 -0.53
N ILE A 427 -19.68 -15.21 -1.02
CA ILE A 427 -20.56 -16.10 -0.23
C ILE A 427 -19.82 -17.41 0.09
N ILE A 428 -19.21 -18.04 -0.91
CA ILE A 428 -18.42 -19.27 -0.71
C ILE A 428 -17.27 -19.00 0.26
N PHE A 429 -16.59 -17.85 0.13
CA PHE A 429 -15.52 -17.46 1.02
C PHE A 429 -15.97 -17.38 2.49
N LEU A 430 -17.05 -16.64 2.78
CA LEU A 430 -17.56 -16.53 4.14
C LEU A 430 -18.04 -17.89 4.68
N TRP A 431 -18.64 -18.71 3.81
CA TRP A 431 -19.05 -20.06 4.18
C TRP A 431 -17.85 -20.93 4.58
N VAL A 432 -16.79 -20.95 3.77
CA VAL A 432 -15.57 -21.73 4.04
C VAL A 432 -14.86 -21.28 5.32
N LEU A 433 -14.86 -19.96 5.63
CA LEU A 433 -14.24 -19.44 6.85
C LEU A 433 -15.01 -19.77 8.13
N ASN A 434 -16.35 -19.75 8.07
CA ASN A 434 -17.17 -19.83 9.27
C ASN A 434 -17.72 -21.25 9.57
N PHE A 435 -17.64 -22.17 8.63
CA PHE A 435 -18.13 -23.55 8.81
C PHE A 435 -16.99 -24.59 8.97
N LYS A 436 -15.83 -24.15 9.51
CA LYS A 436 -14.76 -25.06 9.93
C LYS A 436 -14.82 -25.37 11.42
#